data_f28d600d82e785b81cc772d5b4f9fa77
#
_entry.id   f28d600d82e785b81cc772d5b4f9fa77
#
_cell.length_a   1.000
_cell.length_b   1.000
_cell.length_c   1.000
_cell.angle_alpha   90.00
_cell.angle_beta   90.00
_cell.angle_gamma   90.00
#
_symmetry.space_group_name_H-M   'P 1'
#
loop_
_entity.id
_entity.type
_entity.pdbx_description
1 polymer ?
#
loop_
_entity_poly.entity_id
_entity_poly.type
_entity_poly.pdbx_seq_one_letter_code
_entity_poly.pdbx_strand_id
1 'polypeptide(L)'
;LLFLRFCVKIKEEKNLLKVFAISDLHLSTTVNKPMDIFGPNWSNHFLAIKEDWEKKVSDEDVVLMPGDFSWAIKSEDAESDFALFKELKGKKVILRGNHDFWWNTISQVRAILPEGFFAIQNDALKFGNLIVCGSRGWVLPEPNRPLNERDNKIYLREIERIKLSLAAMEKLRQEGDRVICIMHYPPFNGRREESEFVRQLILHDVDTVVYGHLHGKEVRSDLFVRKFNMNFWLTSADLVDFKLTEII
;
A
#
# COMPACT_ATOMS: atom_id res chain seq x y z
N LEU A 1 46.86 -37.13 21.27
CA LEU A 1 45.59 -37.16 20.56
C LEU A 1 44.95 -35.78 20.70
N LEU A 2 45.13 -34.91 19.68
CA LEU A 2 44.49 -33.59 19.57
C LEU A 2 43.12 -33.78 18.93
N PHE A 3 42.06 -33.50 19.67
CA PHE A 3 40.70 -33.35 19.12
C PHE A 3 40.53 -31.91 18.64
N LEU A 4 40.61 -31.69 17.35
CA LEU A 4 40.17 -30.44 16.70
C LEU A 4 38.64 -30.41 16.72
N ARG A 5 38.06 -29.56 17.59
CA ARG A 5 36.64 -29.17 17.50
C ARG A 5 36.46 -28.20 16.34
N PHE A 6 35.91 -28.67 15.24
CA PHE A 6 35.34 -27.82 14.19
C PHE A 6 34.07 -27.17 14.73
N CYS A 7 34.15 -25.92 15.17
CA CYS A 7 33.00 -25.08 15.37
C CYS A 7 32.52 -24.60 13.99
N VAL A 8 31.54 -25.29 13.42
CA VAL A 8 30.78 -24.76 12.29
C VAL A 8 29.92 -23.61 12.83
N LYS A 9 30.37 -22.38 12.65
CA LYS A 9 29.50 -21.20 12.76
C LYS A 9 28.49 -21.28 11.63
N ILE A 10 27.30 -21.80 11.94
CA ILE A 10 26.11 -21.56 11.11
C ILE A 10 25.91 -20.04 11.15
N LYS A 11 26.26 -19.33 10.06
CA LYS A 11 25.77 -17.98 9.83
C LYS A 11 24.26 -18.12 9.76
N GLU A 12 23.56 -17.69 10.79
CA GLU A 12 22.15 -17.32 10.63
C GLU A 12 22.11 -16.27 9.51
N GLU A 13 21.66 -16.67 8.33
CA GLU A 13 21.22 -15.70 7.32
C GLU A 13 20.10 -14.91 8.00
N LYS A 14 20.41 -13.68 8.40
CA LYS A 14 19.38 -12.72 8.76
C LYS A 14 18.46 -12.64 7.56
N ASN A 15 17.29 -13.27 7.64
CA ASN A 15 16.24 -13.07 6.66
C ASN A 15 16.03 -11.57 6.54
N LEU A 16 16.49 -11.00 5.43
CA LEU A 16 16.27 -9.58 5.15
C LEU A 16 14.77 -9.41 5.03
N LEU A 17 14.21 -8.47 5.78
CA LEU A 17 12.81 -8.08 5.70
C LEU A 17 12.47 -7.74 4.24
N LYS A 18 11.56 -8.49 3.64
CA LYS A 18 11.02 -8.21 2.32
C LYS A 18 9.75 -7.38 2.42
N VAL A 19 9.54 -6.58 1.39
CA VAL A 19 8.34 -5.75 1.26
C VAL A 19 7.63 -6.10 -0.03
N PHE A 20 6.38 -6.48 0.09
CA PHE A 20 5.49 -6.75 -1.02
C PHE A 20 4.36 -5.72 -1.07
N ALA A 21 3.71 -5.60 -2.22
CA ALA A 21 2.55 -4.73 -2.36
C ALA A 21 1.51 -5.29 -3.31
N ILE A 22 0.25 -4.98 -3.02
CA ILE A 22 -0.91 -5.17 -3.89
C ILE A 22 -2.02 -4.23 -3.43
N SER A 23 -2.75 -3.60 -4.34
CA SER A 23 -3.85 -2.67 -4.04
C SER A 23 -5.12 -3.02 -4.79
N ASP A 24 -6.19 -2.29 -4.53
CA ASP A 24 -7.45 -2.41 -5.27
C ASP A 24 -8.01 -3.85 -5.25
N LEU A 25 -8.04 -4.45 -4.05
CA LEU A 25 -8.51 -5.82 -3.86
C LEU A 25 -10.01 -5.95 -4.06
N HIS A 26 -10.75 -4.89 -3.74
CA HIS A 26 -12.20 -4.82 -3.94
C HIS A 26 -12.95 -6.04 -3.41
N LEU A 27 -12.60 -6.49 -2.20
CA LEU A 27 -13.27 -7.61 -1.55
C LEU A 27 -14.74 -7.29 -1.28
N SER A 28 -15.58 -8.30 -1.34
CA SER A 28 -17.04 -8.12 -1.27
C SER A 28 -17.76 -9.31 -0.64
N THR A 29 -17.22 -9.86 0.44
CA THR A 29 -17.82 -11.05 1.12
C THR A 29 -19.23 -10.81 1.64
N THR A 30 -19.51 -9.59 2.09
CA THR A 30 -20.80 -9.22 2.70
C THR A 30 -21.70 -8.38 1.80
N VAL A 31 -21.17 -7.88 0.67
CA VAL A 31 -21.93 -7.03 -0.25
C VAL A 31 -22.03 -7.66 -1.64
N ASN A 32 -23.19 -7.50 -2.27
CA ASN A 32 -23.39 -8.03 -3.62
C ASN A 32 -22.76 -7.08 -4.66
N LYS A 33 -21.44 -7.15 -4.78
CA LYS A 33 -20.64 -6.45 -5.81
C LYS A 33 -19.66 -7.41 -6.46
N PRO A 34 -20.14 -8.29 -7.35
CA PRO A 34 -19.27 -9.24 -8.01
C PRO A 34 -18.29 -8.52 -8.95
N MET A 35 -16.99 -8.74 -8.73
CA MET A 35 -15.94 -8.09 -9.52
C MET A 35 -15.76 -8.69 -10.91
N ASP A 36 -16.27 -9.89 -11.17
CA ASP A 36 -16.24 -10.57 -12.47
C ASP A 36 -16.97 -9.81 -13.59
N ILE A 37 -17.87 -8.86 -13.26
CA ILE A 37 -18.43 -7.92 -14.22
C ILE A 37 -17.36 -7.07 -14.95
N PHE A 38 -16.20 -6.84 -14.31
CA PHE A 38 -15.07 -6.13 -14.90
C PHE A 38 -14.15 -7.03 -15.74
N GLY A 39 -14.40 -8.34 -15.71
CA GLY A 39 -13.70 -9.31 -16.53
C GLY A 39 -13.53 -10.66 -15.85
N PRO A 40 -13.39 -11.75 -16.64
CA PRO A 40 -13.30 -13.11 -16.11
C PRO A 40 -12.07 -13.33 -15.21
N ASN A 41 -11.04 -12.52 -15.34
CA ASN A 41 -9.84 -12.56 -14.49
C ASN A 41 -10.13 -12.19 -13.03
N TRP A 42 -11.23 -11.47 -12.75
CA TRP A 42 -11.68 -11.16 -11.42
C TRP A 42 -12.42 -12.33 -10.73
N SER A 43 -12.77 -13.37 -11.49
CA SER A 43 -13.41 -14.54 -10.91
C SER A 43 -12.45 -15.25 -9.94
N ASN A 44 -12.84 -15.36 -8.67
CA ASN A 44 -12.01 -15.93 -7.60
C ASN A 44 -10.63 -15.25 -7.41
N HIS A 45 -10.52 -13.96 -7.73
CA HIS A 45 -9.27 -13.20 -7.67
C HIS A 45 -8.56 -13.31 -6.32
N PHE A 46 -9.31 -13.35 -5.20
CA PHE A 46 -8.70 -13.52 -3.87
C PHE A 46 -7.96 -14.86 -3.73
N LEU A 47 -8.43 -15.94 -4.35
CA LEU A 47 -7.72 -17.22 -4.32
C LEU A 47 -6.36 -17.14 -5.02
N ALA A 48 -6.29 -16.45 -6.15
CA ALA A 48 -5.03 -16.22 -6.86
C ALA A 48 -4.04 -15.37 -6.00
N ILE A 49 -4.55 -14.34 -5.35
CA ILE A 49 -3.77 -13.52 -4.41
C ILE A 49 -3.26 -14.38 -3.24
N LYS A 50 -4.13 -15.18 -2.64
CA LYS A 50 -3.80 -16.06 -1.52
C LYS A 50 -2.71 -17.07 -1.87
N GLU A 51 -2.83 -17.75 -3.01
CA GLU A 51 -1.85 -18.72 -3.48
C GLU A 51 -0.46 -18.10 -3.71
N ASP A 52 -0.41 -16.89 -4.27
CA ASP A 52 0.86 -16.18 -4.49
C ASP A 52 1.45 -15.68 -3.16
N TRP A 53 0.59 -15.20 -2.25
CA TRP A 53 0.96 -14.76 -0.91
C TRP A 53 1.62 -15.86 -0.09
N GLU A 54 0.97 -17.03 0.00
CA GLU A 54 1.47 -18.20 0.74
C GLU A 54 2.83 -18.70 0.25
N LYS A 55 3.14 -18.48 -1.04
CA LYS A 55 4.44 -18.84 -1.63
C LYS A 55 5.55 -17.84 -1.32
N LYS A 56 5.21 -16.57 -1.12
CA LYS A 56 6.19 -15.47 -1.08
C LYS A 56 6.44 -14.90 0.30
N VAL A 57 5.39 -14.79 1.12
CA VAL A 57 5.42 -13.98 2.34
C VAL A 57 5.75 -14.82 3.57
N SER A 58 6.75 -14.39 4.33
CA SER A 58 7.11 -14.90 5.63
C SER A 58 6.52 -14.05 6.78
N ASP A 59 6.63 -14.52 8.01
CA ASP A 59 6.06 -13.82 9.18
C ASP A 59 6.72 -12.45 9.43
N GLU A 60 7.99 -12.28 9.03
CA GLU A 60 8.72 -11.04 9.22
C GLU A 60 8.45 -9.99 8.15
N ASP A 61 7.95 -10.40 6.98
CA ASP A 61 7.75 -9.54 5.83
C ASP A 61 6.61 -8.53 6.04
N VAL A 62 6.62 -7.47 5.23
CA VAL A 62 5.59 -6.43 5.21
C VAL A 62 4.87 -6.45 3.87
N VAL A 63 3.54 -6.45 3.91
CA VAL A 63 2.71 -6.32 2.72
C VAL A 63 1.93 -5.02 2.76
N LEU A 64 2.16 -4.18 1.77
CA LEU A 64 1.54 -2.86 1.62
C LEU A 64 0.28 -2.99 0.75
N MET A 65 -0.83 -2.45 1.27
CA MET A 65 -2.11 -2.45 0.55
C MET A 65 -2.65 -1.01 0.46
N PRO A 66 -2.24 -0.24 -0.56
CA PRO A 66 -2.55 1.17 -0.70
C PRO A 66 -3.98 1.45 -1.21
N GLY A 67 -4.98 1.00 -0.47
CA GLY A 67 -6.38 1.39 -0.65
C GLY A 67 -7.23 0.46 -1.51
N ASP A 68 -8.53 0.74 -1.47
CA ASP A 68 -9.60 -0.02 -2.11
C ASP A 68 -9.56 -1.50 -1.71
N PHE A 69 -9.48 -1.72 -0.39
CA PHE A 69 -9.43 -3.04 0.21
C PHE A 69 -10.77 -3.77 0.10
N SER A 70 -11.87 -3.08 0.45
CA SER A 70 -13.20 -3.69 0.55
C SER A 70 -14.32 -2.77 0.05
N TRP A 71 -15.33 -3.37 -0.57
CA TRP A 71 -16.60 -2.73 -0.91
C TRP A 71 -17.56 -2.58 0.26
N ALA A 72 -17.23 -3.03 1.44
CA ALA A 72 -18.05 -2.88 2.63
C ALA A 72 -18.45 -1.40 2.83
N ILE A 73 -19.66 -1.18 3.33
CA ILE A 73 -20.15 0.17 3.64
C ILE A 73 -19.96 0.49 5.11
N LYS A 74 -20.14 -0.52 5.97
CA LYS A 74 -19.95 -0.41 7.43
C LYS A 74 -18.70 -1.14 7.86
N SER A 75 -18.12 -0.71 8.97
CA SER A 75 -16.92 -1.33 9.55
C SER A 75 -17.14 -2.79 9.91
N GLU A 76 -18.31 -3.13 10.43
CA GLU A 76 -18.65 -4.51 10.81
C GLU A 76 -18.69 -5.46 9.60
N ASP A 77 -19.11 -4.94 8.44
CA ASP A 77 -19.12 -5.71 7.19
C ASP A 77 -17.71 -6.00 6.68
N ALA A 78 -16.76 -5.07 6.90
CA ALA A 78 -15.36 -5.22 6.49
C ALA A 78 -14.63 -6.30 7.31
N GLU A 79 -15.06 -6.63 8.50
CA GLU A 79 -14.46 -7.68 9.33
C GLU A 79 -14.44 -9.04 8.62
N SER A 80 -15.47 -9.35 7.82
CA SER A 80 -15.52 -10.58 7.03
C SER A 80 -14.46 -10.62 5.93
N ASP A 81 -14.14 -9.47 5.33
CA ASP A 81 -13.07 -9.36 4.33
C ASP A 81 -11.70 -9.49 5.00
N PHE A 82 -11.49 -8.90 6.18
CA PHE A 82 -10.27 -9.10 6.96
C PHE A 82 -10.06 -10.56 7.39
N ALA A 83 -11.14 -11.28 7.71
CA ALA A 83 -11.06 -12.69 8.10
C ALA A 83 -10.44 -13.59 7.01
N LEU A 84 -10.51 -13.21 5.74
CA LEU A 84 -9.86 -13.93 4.63
C LEU A 84 -8.33 -13.98 4.77
N PHE A 85 -7.74 -13.02 5.50
CA PHE A 85 -6.28 -12.90 5.69
C PHE A 85 -5.78 -13.52 7.00
N LYS A 86 -6.66 -14.13 7.79
CA LYS A 86 -6.32 -14.61 9.16
C LYS A 86 -5.10 -15.53 9.18
N GLU A 87 -5.01 -16.44 8.21
CA GLU A 87 -3.93 -17.42 8.11
C GLU A 87 -2.75 -16.93 7.24
N LEU A 88 -2.84 -15.75 6.65
CA LEU A 88 -1.78 -15.21 5.79
C LEU A 88 -0.71 -14.51 6.62
N LYS A 89 0.54 -14.89 6.38
CA LYS A 89 1.72 -14.39 7.07
C LYS A 89 2.02 -12.93 6.74
N GLY A 90 2.94 -12.35 7.50
CA GLY A 90 3.45 -11.00 7.31
C GLY A 90 2.59 -9.90 7.94
N LYS A 91 3.18 -8.73 8.06
CA LYS A 91 2.57 -7.52 8.61
C LYS A 91 1.85 -6.77 7.48
N LYS A 92 0.52 -6.61 7.56
CA LYS A 92 -0.33 -6.02 6.52
C LYS A 92 -0.55 -4.55 6.84
N VAL A 93 -0.04 -3.66 5.98
CA VAL A 93 -0.22 -2.21 6.14
C VAL A 93 -1.23 -1.71 5.14
N ILE A 94 -2.35 -1.20 5.63
CA ILE A 94 -3.45 -0.69 4.82
C ILE A 94 -3.53 0.84 4.87
N LEU A 95 -3.99 1.39 3.76
CA LEU A 95 -4.34 2.79 3.61
C LEU A 95 -5.77 2.88 3.04
N ARG A 96 -6.49 3.96 3.33
CA ARG A 96 -7.81 4.20 2.77
C ARG A 96 -7.75 4.48 1.27
N GLY A 97 -8.57 3.78 0.47
CA GLY A 97 -8.89 4.15 -0.91
C GLY A 97 -10.16 5.00 -1.03
N ASN A 98 -10.63 5.21 -2.26
CA ASN A 98 -11.87 5.97 -2.49
C ASN A 98 -13.13 5.11 -2.35
N HIS A 99 -13.02 3.81 -2.49
CA HIS A 99 -14.12 2.86 -2.31
C HIS A 99 -14.19 2.23 -0.92
N ASP A 100 -13.23 2.50 -0.03
CA ASP A 100 -13.29 2.06 1.37
C ASP A 100 -14.29 2.91 2.16
N PHE A 101 -15.59 2.73 1.92
CA PHE A 101 -16.66 3.49 2.58
C PHE A 101 -16.79 3.13 4.06
N TRP A 102 -16.41 1.92 4.44
CA TRP A 102 -16.35 1.40 5.81
C TRP A 102 -15.33 2.14 6.69
N TRP A 103 -14.35 2.80 6.07
CA TRP A 103 -13.27 3.50 6.77
C TRP A 103 -13.78 4.77 7.44
N ASN A 104 -13.97 4.72 8.74
CA ASN A 104 -14.39 5.82 9.60
C ASN A 104 -13.19 6.64 10.14
N THR A 105 -13.17 6.94 11.44
CA THR A 105 -12.00 7.54 12.08
C THR A 105 -10.89 6.49 12.20
N ILE A 106 -9.62 6.92 12.19
CA ILE A 106 -8.50 5.98 12.29
C ILE A 106 -8.54 5.15 13.59
N SER A 107 -9.04 5.71 14.69
CA SER A 107 -9.18 4.98 15.95
C SER A 107 -10.21 3.86 15.84
N GLN A 108 -11.34 4.11 15.18
CA GLN A 108 -12.36 3.08 14.92
C GLN A 108 -11.85 2.01 13.97
N VAL A 109 -11.13 2.40 12.91
CA VAL A 109 -10.49 1.44 12.01
C VAL A 109 -9.54 0.52 12.78
N ARG A 110 -8.62 1.09 13.56
CA ARG A 110 -7.66 0.32 14.35
C ARG A 110 -8.28 -0.60 15.39
N ALA A 111 -9.47 -0.26 15.87
CA ALA A 111 -10.19 -1.07 16.83
C ALA A 111 -10.77 -2.37 16.26
N ILE A 112 -11.03 -2.42 14.95
CA ILE A 112 -11.58 -3.60 14.26
C ILE A 112 -10.53 -4.41 13.51
N LEU A 113 -9.28 -3.88 13.37
CA LEU A 113 -8.24 -4.59 12.65
C LEU A 113 -7.81 -5.85 13.43
N PRO A 114 -7.73 -7.00 12.75
CA PRO A 114 -7.18 -8.20 13.36
C PRO A 114 -5.67 -8.08 13.59
N GLU A 115 -5.12 -8.98 14.38
CA GLU A 115 -3.68 -9.06 14.62
C GLU A 115 -2.89 -9.13 13.29
N GLY A 116 -1.75 -8.43 13.22
CA GLY A 116 -0.92 -8.36 12.04
C GLY A 116 -1.37 -7.33 11.00
N PHE A 117 -2.52 -6.65 11.21
CA PHE A 117 -2.94 -5.52 10.39
C PHE A 117 -2.62 -4.18 11.05
N PHE A 118 -2.19 -3.24 10.23
CA PHE A 118 -1.83 -1.88 10.63
C PHE A 118 -2.44 -0.88 9.65
N ALA A 119 -3.03 0.20 10.15
CA ALA A 119 -3.61 1.25 9.31
C ALA A 119 -2.82 2.55 9.43
N ILE A 120 -2.55 3.21 8.30
CA ILE A 120 -1.93 4.53 8.21
C ILE A 120 -2.96 5.58 7.85
N GLN A 121 -2.96 6.68 8.62
CA GLN A 121 -3.68 7.92 8.28
C GLN A 121 -3.05 9.09 9.04
N ASN A 122 -2.35 9.98 8.34
CA ASN A 122 -1.64 11.14 8.87
C ASN A 122 -0.48 10.81 9.84
N ASP A 123 0.00 9.59 9.85
CA ASP A 123 1.07 9.07 10.69
C ASP A 123 2.02 8.16 9.90
N ALA A 124 2.95 7.52 10.58
CA ALA A 124 3.89 6.58 10.00
C ALA A 124 4.11 5.39 10.92
N LEU A 125 4.57 4.27 10.36
CA LEU A 125 4.89 3.03 11.05
C LEU A 125 6.33 2.64 10.77
N LYS A 126 7.01 2.05 11.76
CA LYS A 126 8.38 1.55 11.60
C LYS A 126 8.43 0.06 11.87
N PHE A 127 9.05 -0.69 10.95
CA PHE A 127 9.30 -2.14 11.02
C PHE A 127 10.79 -2.37 10.80
N GLY A 128 11.57 -2.55 11.88
CA GLY A 128 13.02 -2.62 11.77
C GLY A 128 13.61 -1.33 11.18
N ASN A 129 14.27 -1.43 10.03
CA ASN A 129 14.81 -0.30 9.28
C ASN A 129 13.90 0.19 8.12
N LEU A 130 12.65 -0.29 8.06
CA LEU A 130 11.64 0.18 7.13
C LEU A 130 10.70 1.15 7.82
N ILE A 131 10.47 2.32 7.23
CA ILE A 131 9.43 3.24 7.63
C ILE A 131 8.40 3.34 6.51
N VAL A 132 7.12 3.16 6.86
CA VAL A 132 5.99 3.29 5.96
C VAL A 132 5.16 4.51 6.37
N CYS A 133 4.96 5.43 5.45
CA CYS A 133 4.12 6.63 5.61
C CYS A 133 3.16 6.75 4.43
N GLY A 134 2.26 7.72 4.43
CA GLY A 134 1.40 7.93 3.28
C GLY A 134 0.11 8.68 3.53
N SER A 135 -0.59 8.96 2.44
CA SER A 135 -1.95 9.47 2.44
C SER A 135 -2.72 8.92 1.24
N ARG A 136 -4.04 9.02 1.29
CA ARG A 136 -4.87 8.59 0.16
C ARG A 136 -4.48 9.26 -1.16
N GLY A 137 -4.07 10.53 -1.10
CA GLY A 137 -3.95 11.37 -2.29
C GLY A 137 -5.31 11.76 -2.87
N TRP A 138 -5.30 12.39 -4.02
CA TRP A 138 -6.50 12.78 -4.77
C TRP A 138 -6.18 13.04 -6.24
N VAL A 139 -7.24 13.25 -7.03
CA VAL A 139 -7.12 13.69 -8.43
C VAL A 139 -6.29 14.96 -8.49
N LEU A 140 -5.35 15.01 -9.44
CA LEU A 140 -4.45 16.15 -9.62
C LEU A 140 -5.09 17.23 -10.50
N PRO A 141 -4.86 18.52 -10.21
CA PRO A 141 -5.21 19.57 -11.14
C PRO A 141 -4.36 19.49 -12.42
N GLU A 142 -4.98 19.68 -13.56
CA GLU A 142 -4.29 19.78 -14.85
C GLU A 142 -4.49 21.19 -15.44
N PRO A 143 -3.51 21.72 -16.23
CA PRO A 143 -3.60 23.07 -16.78
C PRO A 143 -4.89 23.36 -17.54
N ASN A 144 -5.40 22.37 -18.29
CA ASN A 144 -6.61 22.49 -19.11
C ASN A 144 -7.86 21.87 -18.45
N ARG A 145 -7.73 21.32 -17.24
CA ARG A 145 -8.81 20.68 -16.48
C ARG A 145 -8.64 20.98 -14.99
N PRO A 146 -8.96 22.20 -14.55
CA PRO A 146 -8.91 22.56 -13.14
C PRO A 146 -9.89 21.71 -12.33
N LEU A 147 -9.57 21.47 -11.08
CA LEU A 147 -10.47 20.78 -10.16
C LEU A 147 -11.70 21.66 -9.88
N ASN A 148 -12.86 21.03 -9.75
CA ASN A 148 -14.04 21.72 -9.20
C ASN A 148 -13.80 22.05 -7.72
N GLU A 149 -14.68 22.87 -7.12
CA GLU A 149 -14.52 23.34 -5.75
C GLU A 149 -14.43 22.20 -4.72
N ARG A 150 -15.23 21.15 -4.88
CA ARG A 150 -15.25 19.98 -4.00
C ARG A 150 -13.92 19.22 -4.08
N ASP A 151 -13.49 18.89 -5.28
CA ASP A 151 -12.25 18.13 -5.50
C ASP A 151 -11.03 18.94 -5.07
N ASN A 152 -11.04 20.25 -5.31
CA ASN A 152 -9.97 21.13 -4.84
C ASN A 152 -9.85 21.16 -3.30
N LYS A 153 -10.97 21.23 -2.59
CA LYS A 153 -10.98 21.12 -1.12
C LYS A 153 -10.39 19.79 -0.63
N ILE A 154 -10.73 18.68 -1.31
CA ILE A 154 -10.22 17.37 -0.97
C ILE A 154 -8.72 17.30 -1.28
N TYR A 155 -8.29 17.75 -2.45
CA TYR A 155 -6.90 17.79 -2.88
C TYR A 155 -6.02 18.54 -1.86
N LEU A 156 -6.40 19.76 -1.50
CA LEU A 156 -5.67 20.56 -0.51
C LEU A 156 -5.60 19.86 0.86
N ARG A 157 -6.67 19.23 1.30
CA ARG A 157 -6.69 18.44 2.53
C ARG A 157 -5.76 17.24 2.45
N GLU A 158 -5.69 16.54 1.32
CA GLU A 158 -4.77 15.41 1.16
C GLU A 158 -3.30 15.85 1.09
N ILE A 159 -3.01 17.05 0.57
CA ILE A 159 -1.67 17.65 0.68
C ILE A 159 -1.29 17.88 2.16
N GLU A 160 -2.19 18.43 2.98
CA GLU A 160 -1.90 18.58 4.40
C GLU A 160 -1.75 17.22 5.12
N ARG A 161 -2.49 16.21 4.71
CA ARG A 161 -2.38 14.85 5.27
C ARG A 161 -1.06 14.18 4.95
N ILE A 162 -0.56 14.32 3.72
CA ILE A 162 0.76 13.76 3.38
C ILE A 162 1.86 14.47 4.16
N LYS A 163 1.79 15.80 4.34
CA LYS A 163 2.75 16.55 5.17
C LYS A 163 2.76 16.05 6.62
N LEU A 164 1.58 15.80 7.22
CA LEU A 164 1.50 15.25 8.57
C LEU A 164 2.14 13.85 8.66
N SER A 165 1.89 13.00 7.68
CA SER A 165 2.45 11.66 7.63
C SER A 165 3.97 11.68 7.45
N LEU A 166 4.49 12.56 6.58
CA LEU A 166 5.93 12.76 6.39
C LEU A 166 6.59 13.34 7.65
N ALA A 167 5.96 14.30 8.32
CA ALA A 167 6.46 14.82 9.59
C ALA A 167 6.47 13.77 10.72
N ALA A 168 5.53 12.80 10.69
CA ALA A 168 5.55 11.67 11.61
C ALA A 168 6.68 10.68 11.25
N MET A 169 6.92 10.44 9.97
CA MET A 169 8.01 9.62 9.44
C MET A 169 9.37 10.16 9.89
N GLU A 170 9.61 11.49 9.76
CA GLU A 170 10.86 12.13 10.18
C GLU A 170 11.18 11.91 11.65
N LYS A 171 10.17 11.87 12.52
CA LYS A 171 10.36 11.58 13.95
C LYS A 171 10.83 10.16 14.25
N LEU A 172 10.56 9.22 13.34
CA LEU A 172 10.94 7.81 13.46
C LEU A 172 12.25 7.49 12.75
N ARG A 173 12.66 8.37 11.82
CA ARG A 173 13.77 8.14 10.90
C ARG A 173 15.11 8.13 11.62
N GLN A 174 15.93 7.15 11.29
CA GLN A 174 17.32 7.01 11.73
C GLN A 174 18.22 6.77 10.51
N GLU A 175 19.50 6.95 10.67
CA GLU A 175 20.48 6.66 9.62
C GLU A 175 20.37 5.21 9.15
N GLY A 176 20.29 4.98 7.84
CA GLY A 176 20.13 3.66 7.22
C GLY A 176 18.69 3.17 7.12
N ASP A 177 17.70 3.92 7.60
CA ASP A 177 16.29 3.59 7.38
C ASP A 177 15.89 3.83 5.91
N ARG A 178 15.05 2.95 5.40
CA ARG A 178 14.39 3.05 4.09
C ARG A 178 12.98 3.56 4.26
N VAL A 179 12.57 4.50 3.43
CA VAL A 179 11.24 5.12 3.51
C VAL A 179 10.40 4.75 2.30
N ILE A 180 9.27 4.10 2.57
CA ILE A 180 8.24 3.84 1.55
C ILE A 180 7.00 4.68 1.85
N CYS A 181 6.59 5.48 0.89
CA CYS A 181 5.31 6.18 0.95
C CYS A 181 4.25 5.37 0.20
N ILE A 182 3.14 5.05 0.86
CA ILE A 182 1.98 4.45 0.20
C ILE A 182 0.93 5.51 -0.10
N MET A 183 0.38 5.48 -1.31
CA MET A 183 -0.69 6.36 -1.75
C MET A 183 -1.76 5.55 -2.48
N HIS A 184 -3.03 5.94 -2.39
CA HIS A 184 -4.02 5.28 -3.23
C HIS A 184 -4.06 5.91 -4.63
N TYR A 185 -4.22 7.22 -4.71
CA TYR A 185 -4.16 7.93 -6.00
C TYR A 185 -2.72 8.07 -6.51
N PRO A 186 -2.52 8.04 -7.84
CA PRO A 186 -1.20 8.32 -8.43
C PRO A 186 -0.65 9.66 -7.96
N PRO A 187 0.65 9.73 -7.58
CA PRO A 187 1.26 10.98 -7.13
C PRO A 187 1.55 11.98 -8.25
N PHE A 188 1.48 11.56 -9.51
CA PHE A 188 1.72 12.36 -10.72
C PHE A 188 0.65 12.09 -11.78
N ASN A 189 0.52 12.98 -12.76
CA ASN A 189 -0.39 12.84 -13.88
C ASN A 189 0.15 11.88 -14.97
N GLY A 190 -0.62 11.68 -16.05
CA GLY A 190 -0.23 10.80 -17.16
C GLY A 190 1.08 11.20 -17.89
N ARG A 191 1.52 12.47 -17.75
CA ARG A 191 2.82 12.95 -18.25
C ARG A 191 3.94 12.77 -17.23
N ARG A 192 3.62 12.27 -16.04
CA ARG A 192 4.54 12.11 -14.92
C ARG A 192 5.23 13.43 -14.53
N GLU A 193 4.47 14.52 -14.58
CA GLU A 193 4.92 15.84 -14.15
C GLU A 193 5.00 15.90 -12.62
N GLU A 194 5.86 16.79 -12.11
CA GLU A 194 5.96 17.04 -10.68
C GLU A 194 4.67 17.67 -10.15
N SER A 195 4.02 16.96 -9.24
CA SER A 195 2.85 17.45 -8.50
C SER A 195 3.28 17.98 -7.13
N GLU A 196 2.36 18.61 -6.41
CA GLU A 196 2.63 18.99 -5.02
C GLU A 196 2.89 17.77 -4.12
N PHE A 197 2.25 16.61 -4.38
CA PHE A 197 2.58 15.36 -3.68
C PHE A 197 4.03 14.97 -3.93
N VAL A 198 4.46 14.90 -5.20
CA VAL A 198 5.85 14.57 -5.57
C VAL A 198 6.84 15.54 -4.93
N ARG A 199 6.53 16.84 -4.91
CA ARG A 199 7.38 17.86 -4.27
C ARG A 199 7.56 17.57 -2.78
N GLN A 200 6.49 17.23 -2.06
CA GLN A 200 6.59 16.88 -0.65
C GLN A 200 7.44 15.61 -0.43
N LEU A 201 7.29 14.60 -1.29
CA LEU A 201 8.09 13.38 -1.21
C LEU A 201 9.58 13.63 -1.45
N ILE A 202 9.93 14.51 -2.40
CA ILE A 202 11.33 14.94 -2.66
C ILE A 202 11.91 15.66 -1.44
N LEU A 203 11.16 16.59 -0.85
CA LEU A 203 11.60 17.38 0.30
C LEU A 203 11.93 16.54 1.53
N HIS A 204 11.37 15.33 1.62
CA HIS A 204 11.56 14.40 2.74
C HIS A 204 12.37 13.16 2.37
N ASP A 205 13.11 13.18 1.27
CA ASP A 205 13.98 12.09 0.80
C ASP A 205 13.30 10.71 0.88
N VAL A 206 12.10 10.59 0.30
CA VAL A 206 11.39 9.31 0.19
C VAL A 206 12.06 8.45 -0.87
N ASP A 207 12.32 7.17 -0.56
CA ASP A 207 13.02 6.24 -1.47
C ASP A 207 12.08 5.65 -2.52
N THR A 208 10.87 5.29 -2.09
CA THR A 208 9.93 4.51 -2.91
C THR A 208 8.49 4.96 -2.64
N VAL A 209 7.69 4.99 -3.69
CA VAL A 209 6.25 5.24 -3.63
C VAL A 209 5.52 4.04 -4.19
N VAL A 210 4.54 3.54 -3.47
CA VAL A 210 3.65 2.45 -3.90
C VAL A 210 2.23 2.99 -3.97
N TYR A 211 1.56 2.80 -5.10
CA TYR A 211 0.22 3.34 -5.32
C TYR A 211 -0.68 2.38 -6.10
N GLY A 212 -1.99 2.67 -6.09
CA GLY A 212 -3.03 1.91 -6.76
C GLY A 212 -3.95 2.79 -7.60
N HIS A 213 -5.26 2.57 -7.47
CA HIS A 213 -6.35 3.34 -8.08
C HIS A 213 -6.52 3.17 -9.59
N LEU A 214 -5.43 3.07 -10.34
CA LEU A 214 -5.48 2.85 -11.79
C LEU A 214 -5.68 1.37 -12.05
N HIS A 215 -6.87 0.98 -12.39
CA HIS A 215 -7.22 -0.41 -12.73
C HIS A 215 -8.27 -0.47 -13.86
N GLY A 216 -8.47 -1.66 -14.44
CA GLY A 216 -9.40 -1.89 -15.53
C GLY A 216 -8.72 -2.06 -16.89
N LYS A 217 -9.46 -2.65 -17.83
CA LYS A 217 -8.96 -3.08 -19.15
C LYS A 217 -8.40 -1.97 -20.02
N GLU A 218 -8.85 -0.74 -19.81
CA GLU A 218 -8.44 0.43 -20.62
C GLU A 218 -7.19 1.12 -20.07
N VAL A 219 -6.75 0.76 -18.86
CA VAL A 219 -5.57 1.37 -18.26
C VAL A 219 -4.31 0.94 -19.01
N ARG A 220 -3.53 1.93 -19.42
CA ARG A 220 -2.23 1.78 -20.04
C ARG A 220 -1.22 2.57 -19.24
N SER A 221 -0.68 1.96 -18.20
CA SER A 221 0.30 2.58 -17.32
C SER A 221 1.47 1.63 -17.09
N ASP A 222 2.67 2.17 -16.95
CA ASP A 222 3.80 1.36 -16.53
C ASP A 222 3.65 1.01 -15.05
N LEU A 223 3.89 -0.26 -14.73
CA LEU A 223 3.85 -0.76 -13.34
C LEU A 223 5.02 -0.24 -12.51
N PHE A 224 6.11 0.12 -13.16
CA PHE A 224 7.31 0.67 -12.52
C PHE A 224 7.82 1.90 -13.27
N VAL A 225 8.11 2.95 -12.51
CA VAL A 225 8.71 4.18 -13.00
C VAL A 225 9.82 4.62 -12.05
N ARG A 226 11.00 4.93 -12.56
CA ARG A 226 12.05 5.60 -11.81
C ARG A 226 12.16 7.06 -12.26
N LYS A 227 11.85 7.97 -11.36
CA LYS A 227 11.87 9.42 -11.61
C LYS A 227 12.10 10.19 -10.32
N PHE A 228 12.55 11.44 -10.40
CA PHE A 228 12.79 12.29 -9.23
C PHE A 228 13.69 11.64 -8.15
N ASN A 229 14.60 10.77 -8.55
CA ASN A 229 15.44 9.95 -7.67
C ASN A 229 14.66 8.96 -6.77
N MET A 230 13.39 8.67 -7.09
CA MET A 230 12.50 7.74 -6.40
C MET A 230 12.03 6.62 -7.33
N ASN A 231 11.67 5.49 -6.73
CA ASN A 231 10.99 4.39 -7.40
C ASN A 231 9.47 4.51 -7.19
N PHE A 232 8.69 4.34 -8.26
CA PHE A 232 7.22 4.38 -8.21
C PHE A 232 6.66 3.06 -8.71
N TRP A 233 5.84 2.40 -7.89
CA TRP A 233 5.22 1.12 -8.18
C TRP A 233 3.70 1.24 -8.20
N LEU A 234 3.09 0.92 -9.34
CA LEU A 234 1.65 0.73 -9.47
C LEU A 234 1.33 -0.73 -9.20
N THR A 235 0.46 -0.99 -8.22
CA THR A 235 0.23 -2.34 -7.70
C THR A 235 -1.24 -2.76 -7.68
N SER A 236 -2.07 -2.14 -8.54
CA SER A 236 -3.48 -2.53 -8.68
C SER A 236 -3.61 -3.99 -9.08
N ALA A 237 -4.42 -4.73 -8.35
CA ALA A 237 -4.46 -6.19 -8.37
C ALA A 237 -4.64 -6.80 -9.78
N ASP A 238 -5.52 -6.23 -10.60
CA ASP A 238 -5.77 -6.70 -11.96
C ASP A 238 -4.62 -6.41 -12.94
N LEU A 239 -3.84 -5.35 -12.69
CA LEU A 239 -2.68 -5.01 -13.52
C LEU A 239 -1.45 -5.86 -13.19
N VAL A 240 -1.37 -6.41 -11.99
CA VAL A 240 -0.29 -7.30 -11.54
C VAL A 240 -0.71 -8.78 -11.57
N ASP A 241 -1.75 -9.13 -12.35
CA ASP A 241 -2.27 -10.50 -12.48
C ASP A 241 -2.60 -11.15 -11.13
N PHE A 242 -3.12 -10.37 -10.18
CA PHE A 242 -3.46 -10.79 -8.81
C PHE A 242 -2.28 -11.41 -8.04
N LYS A 243 -1.08 -10.94 -8.31
CA LYS A 243 0.15 -11.38 -7.64
C LYS A 243 0.79 -10.24 -6.86
N LEU A 244 1.42 -10.59 -5.76
CA LEU A 244 2.20 -9.64 -4.97
C LEU A 244 3.42 -9.16 -5.76
N THR A 245 3.61 -7.85 -5.82
CA THR A 245 4.82 -7.21 -6.35
C THR A 245 5.85 -7.11 -5.25
N GLU A 246 7.04 -7.68 -5.43
CA GLU A 246 8.16 -7.50 -4.50
C GLU A 246 8.77 -6.11 -4.72
N ILE A 247 8.77 -5.29 -3.68
CA ILE A 247 9.23 -3.89 -3.70
C ILE A 247 10.70 -3.81 -3.26
N ILE A 248 11.06 -4.60 -2.23
CA ILE A 248 12.40 -4.71 -1.66
C ILE A 248 12.65 -6.15 -1.25
#